data_9b9e0289a6051e6fdc1219507ad7740d
#
_entry.id   9b9e0289a6051e6fdc1219507ad7740d
#
_cell.length_a   1.000
_cell.length_b   1.000
_cell.length_c   1.000
_cell.angle_alpha   90.00
_cell.angle_beta   90.00
_cell.angle_gamma   90.00
#
_symmetry.space_group_name_H-M   'P 1'
#
loop_
_entity.id
_entity.type
_entity.pdbx_description
1 polymer ?
#
loop_
_entity_poly.entity_id
_entity_poly.type
_entity_poly.pdbx_seq_one_letter_code
_entity_poly.pdbx_strand_id
1 'polypeptide(L)'
;MRRITAWCLSAALLLGGLSGCGTARQSTAQTQAAVSWSDMQPTDSVDLEYAECFSVDHYDGGYSLITVKDDARYLVVPENASVPDGLDADIVVLQQPLDSIYLVSSSVMDQFVALDALDSIALSGTKQDGWYIDEAKQAMADGKITYAGKYSAPDYETIYSADCNLAIENTMIYHTPEVKEQLEKLGIPVFVERSSYEPHALGRMEWIKVYGTLLGCEDKAEKLFADKVDGIVDILQKPAAGKTVSFFYITSNGAANVRKSTDYIAEMISLAGGKYIFDDLTDDTAKSTVNMQMESFYAGAKDADVMIYNATIDSELQTLDQLLEKSSLLADFKAVKTGNVWCTEKNLYQSTMELDELIRDFHTVIADGDPSTLKYLHKLS
;
A
#
# COMPACT_ATOMS: atom_id res chain seq x y z
N MET A 1 55.64 53.94 -32.84
CA MET A 1 56.58 53.67 -33.98
C MET A 1 55.91 52.60 -34.86
N ARG A 2 55.73 53.01 -36.13
CA ARG A 2 55.74 52.23 -37.40
C ARG A 2 54.74 51.07 -37.48
N ARG A 3 53.76 51.12 -38.31
CA ARG A 3 53.47 51.37 -39.77
C ARG A 3 52.71 50.13 -40.23
N ILE A 4 51.39 50.27 -40.57
CA ILE A 4 50.82 50.39 -41.92
C ILE A 4 51.37 49.30 -42.90
N THR A 5 50.45 48.46 -43.40
CA THR A 5 50.09 48.46 -44.80
C THR A 5 48.80 47.59 -45.09
N ALA A 6 47.90 48.26 -45.77
CA ALA A 6 46.75 47.64 -46.45
C ALA A 6 47.20 47.20 -47.84
N TRP A 7 46.55 46.21 -48.43
CA TRP A 7 46.40 46.08 -49.89
C TRP A 7 45.13 45.42 -50.28
N CYS A 8 44.38 46.15 -51.07
CA CYS A 8 43.18 45.73 -51.80
C CYS A 8 43.55 44.96 -53.07
N LEU A 9 42.65 44.20 -53.61
CA LEU A 9 42.21 44.08 -55.03
C LEU A 9 41.66 42.68 -55.23
N SER A 10 40.56 42.48 -55.71
CA SER A 10 39.75 42.73 -56.88
C SER A 10 38.95 41.47 -57.29
N ALA A 11 37.75 41.68 -57.53
CA ALA A 11 36.69 40.92 -58.15
C ALA A 11 37.07 39.93 -59.26
N ALA A 12 36.33 38.78 -59.27
CA ALA A 12 35.89 38.14 -60.53
C ALA A 12 34.57 37.39 -60.27
N LEU A 13 33.54 37.83 -60.95
CA LEU A 13 32.27 37.13 -61.12
C LEU A 13 32.49 35.88 -61.98
N LEU A 14 31.99 34.73 -61.53
CA LEU A 14 31.61 33.62 -62.43
C LEU A 14 30.30 33.05 -61.95
N LEU A 15 29.26 33.31 -62.78
CA LEU A 15 27.99 32.64 -62.75
C LEU A 15 28.18 31.16 -63.13
N GLY A 16 27.84 30.25 -62.24
CA GLY A 16 27.70 28.83 -62.49
C GLY A 16 26.46 28.33 -61.83
N GLY A 17 25.35 28.22 -62.56
CA GLY A 17 24.13 27.59 -62.08
C GLY A 17 24.37 26.10 -61.88
N LEU A 18 24.07 25.62 -60.66
CA LEU A 18 23.85 24.22 -60.36
C LEU A 18 22.54 24.12 -59.55
N SER A 19 21.51 23.62 -60.21
CA SER A 19 20.28 23.15 -59.61
C SER A 19 20.59 22.02 -58.67
N GLY A 20 20.69 22.32 -57.40
CA GLY A 20 20.73 21.33 -56.31
C GLY A 20 19.31 21.09 -55.82
N CYS A 21 18.68 19.98 -56.21
CA CYS A 21 17.52 19.44 -55.52
C CYS A 21 17.91 19.11 -54.09
N GLY A 22 17.65 20.04 -53.18
CA GLY A 22 17.63 19.75 -51.75
C GLY A 22 16.36 18.96 -51.43
N THR A 23 16.49 17.66 -51.36
CA THR A 23 15.47 16.85 -50.68
C THR A 23 15.40 17.34 -49.24
N ALA A 24 14.39 18.15 -48.95
CA ALA A 24 13.97 18.36 -47.57
C ALA A 24 13.62 16.97 -47.02
N ARG A 25 14.43 16.48 -46.06
CA ARG A 25 13.99 15.41 -45.20
C ARG A 25 12.76 15.96 -44.47
N GLN A 26 11.58 15.64 -44.97
CA GLN A 26 10.40 15.62 -44.15
C GLN A 26 10.69 14.61 -43.01
N SER A 27 10.91 15.13 -41.83
CA SER A 27 10.70 14.38 -40.58
C SER A 27 9.23 13.97 -40.64
N THR A 28 8.97 12.77 -41.10
CA THR A 28 7.71 12.11 -40.84
C THR A 28 7.67 11.89 -39.33
N ALA A 29 7.09 12.85 -38.62
CA ALA A 29 6.46 12.50 -37.36
C ALA A 29 5.47 11.39 -37.73
N GLN A 30 5.81 10.14 -37.37
CA GLN A 30 4.85 9.06 -37.39
C GLN A 30 3.77 9.49 -36.41
N THR A 31 2.65 9.96 -36.95
CA THR A 31 1.41 10.04 -36.20
C THR A 31 1.10 8.60 -35.84
N GLN A 32 1.37 8.20 -34.61
CA GLN A 32 0.85 6.94 -34.08
C GLN A 32 -0.65 6.94 -34.38
N ALA A 33 -1.13 5.90 -35.06
CA ALA A 33 -2.55 5.75 -35.31
C ALA A 33 -3.26 5.79 -33.94
N ALA A 34 -4.34 6.59 -33.86
CA ALA A 34 -5.13 6.63 -32.63
C ALA A 34 -5.61 5.19 -32.32
N VAL A 35 -5.30 4.72 -31.14
CA VAL A 35 -5.72 3.40 -30.66
C VAL A 35 -7.14 3.56 -30.12
N SER A 36 -8.07 2.74 -30.57
CA SER A 36 -9.44 2.72 -30.05
C SER A 36 -9.56 1.70 -28.92
N TRP A 37 -10.13 2.10 -27.80
CA TRP A 37 -10.35 1.20 -26.66
C TRP A 37 -11.20 -0.03 -27.04
N SER A 38 -12.23 0.17 -27.90
CA SER A 38 -13.10 -0.91 -28.36
C SER A 38 -12.39 -1.99 -29.18
N ASP A 39 -11.22 -1.68 -29.73
CA ASP A 39 -10.45 -2.60 -30.58
C ASP A 39 -9.37 -3.35 -29.77
N MET A 40 -9.13 -2.93 -28.53
CA MET A 40 -8.18 -3.57 -27.63
C MET A 40 -8.79 -4.82 -26.99
N GLN A 41 -8.00 -5.88 -26.94
CA GLN A 41 -8.37 -7.12 -26.25
C GLN A 41 -7.30 -7.45 -25.21
N PRO A 42 -7.66 -7.98 -24.04
CA PRO A 42 -6.67 -8.43 -23.08
C PRO A 42 -5.85 -9.56 -23.68
N THR A 43 -4.54 -9.52 -23.47
CA THR A 43 -3.58 -10.53 -23.90
C THR A 43 -3.37 -11.61 -22.86
N ASP A 44 -3.31 -11.19 -21.58
CA ASP A 44 -3.18 -12.02 -20.39
C ASP A 44 -3.68 -11.24 -19.16
N SER A 45 -3.66 -11.88 -18.01
CA SER A 45 -4.02 -11.26 -16.72
C SER A 45 -3.01 -11.69 -15.66
N VAL A 46 -2.81 -10.85 -14.65
CA VAL A 46 -1.98 -11.20 -13.50
C VAL A 46 -2.63 -12.35 -12.73
N ASP A 47 -1.87 -13.42 -12.49
CA ASP A 47 -2.29 -14.51 -11.63
C ASP A 47 -2.32 -14.05 -10.17
N LEU A 48 -3.47 -14.21 -9.52
CA LEU A 48 -3.68 -13.91 -8.10
C LEU A 48 -3.93 -15.19 -7.33
N GLU A 49 -3.21 -15.36 -6.21
CA GLU A 49 -3.33 -16.55 -5.38
C GLU A 49 -4.27 -16.33 -4.19
N TYR A 50 -4.29 -15.13 -3.64
CA TYR A 50 -4.98 -14.80 -2.39
C TYR A 50 -5.85 -13.55 -2.48
N ALA A 51 -5.50 -12.58 -3.32
CA ALA A 51 -6.23 -11.32 -3.41
C ALA A 51 -7.55 -11.49 -4.15
N GLU A 52 -8.61 -10.86 -3.62
CA GLU A 52 -9.97 -10.90 -4.18
C GLU A 52 -10.51 -9.52 -4.52
N CYS A 53 -9.80 -8.44 -4.14
CA CYS A 53 -10.29 -7.08 -4.24
C CYS A 53 -9.75 -6.33 -5.46
N PHE A 54 -8.92 -6.94 -6.29
CA PHE A 54 -8.48 -6.37 -7.56
C PHE A 54 -8.27 -7.44 -8.64
N SER A 55 -8.14 -6.99 -9.88
CA SER A 55 -7.58 -7.76 -11.01
C SER A 55 -6.75 -6.84 -11.90
N VAL A 56 -5.83 -7.40 -12.66
CA VAL A 56 -5.02 -6.67 -13.65
C VAL A 56 -5.07 -7.44 -14.96
N ASP A 57 -5.53 -6.79 -16.01
CA ASP A 57 -5.54 -7.32 -17.38
C ASP A 57 -4.54 -6.54 -18.24
N HIS A 58 -3.66 -7.24 -18.94
CA HIS A 58 -2.69 -6.66 -19.85
C HIS A 58 -3.20 -6.62 -21.27
N TYR A 59 -2.81 -5.59 -22.02
CA TYR A 59 -3.20 -5.36 -23.40
C TYR A 59 -1.98 -5.12 -24.29
N ASP A 60 -2.13 -5.34 -25.59
CA ASP A 60 -1.08 -5.05 -26.57
C ASP A 60 -0.59 -3.60 -26.45
N GLY A 61 0.73 -3.41 -26.59
CA GLY A 61 1.36 -2.09 -26.46
C GLY A 61 1.73 -1.68 -25.03
N GLY A 62 1.61 -2.61 -24.07
CA GLY A 62 2.01 -2.42 -22.67
C GLY A 62 0.97 -1.71 -21.80
N TYR A 63 -0.27 -1.57 -22.29
CA TYR A 63 -1.36 -1.04 -21.45
C TYR A 63 -1.80 -2.09 -20.43
N SER A 64 -2.22 -1.64 -19.26
CA SER A 64 -2.77 -2.52 -18.22
C SER A 64 -4.03 -1.90 -17.61
N LEU A 65 -5.08 -2.69 -17.46
CA LEU A 65 -6.31 -2.29 -16.79
C LEU A 65 -6.37 -2.91 -15.41
N ILE A 66 -6.27 -2.07 -14.39
CA ILE A 66 -6.47 -2.47 -13.00
C ILE A 66 -7.95 -2.26 -12.67
N THR A 67 -8.63 -3.32 -12.26
CA THR A 67 -10.00 -3.24 -11.74
C THR A 67 -9.99 -3.41 -10.24
N VAL A 68 -10.41 -2.40 -9.50
CA VAL A 68 -10.57 -2.46 -8.04
C VAL A 68 -12.03 -2.75 -7.71
N LYS A 69 -12.28 -3.83 -6.99
CA LYS A 69 -13.63 -4.30 -6.65
C LYS A 69 -14.42 -3.23 -5.90
N ASP A 70 -15.66 -2.99 -6.34
CA ASP A 70 -16.59 -1.99 -5.78
C ASP A 70 -16.03 -0.55 -5.78
N ASP A 71 -15.10 -0.23 -6.68
CA ASP A 71 -14.57 1.12 -6.87
C ASP A 71 -14.51 1.48 -8.37
N ALA A 72 -13.34 1.68 -8.92
CA ALA A 72 -13.09 2.14 -10.27
C ALA A 72 -12.18 1.19 -11.05
N ARG A 73 -12.13 1.39 -12.36
CA ARG A 73 -11.14 0.81 -13.26
C ARG A 73 -10.07 1.85 -13.59
N TYR A 74 -8.83 1.42 -13.60
CA TYR A 74 -7.67 2.30 -13.82
C TYR A 74 -6.86 1.79 -14.99
N LEU A 75 -6.82 2.57 -16.09
CA LEU A 75 -6.00 2.24 -17.24
C LEU A 75 -4.60 2.84 -17.09
N VAL A 76 -3.62 1.99 -16.86
CA VAL A 76 -2.20 2.37 -16.89
C VAL A 76 -1.78 2.48 -18.34
N VAL A 77 -1.40 3.68 -18.74
CA VAL A 77 -0.94 4.01 -20.10
C VAL A 77 0.59 4.10 -20.05
N PRO A 78 1.31 3.32 -20.86
CA PRO A 78 2.77 3.35 -20.89
C PRO A 78 3.34 4.72 -21.21
N GLU A 79 4.55 5.01 -20.72
CA GLU A 79 5.27 6.20 -21.10
C GLU A 79 5.38 6.30 -22.64
N ASN A 80 5.10 7.48 -23.16
CA ASN A 80 5.08 7.79 -24.61
C ASN A 80 3.99 7.08 -25.44
N ALA A 81 3.07 6.34 -24.84
CA ALA A 81 1.88 5.85 -25.49
C ALA A 81 0.73 6.88 -25.44
N SER A 82 -0.16 6.83 -26.42
CA SER A 82 -1.36 7.71 -26.42
C SER A 82 -2.47 7.07 -25.60
N VAL A 83 -3.25 7.88 -24.92
CA VAL A 83 -4.49 7.42 -24.31
C VAL A 83 -5.43 6.91 -25.41
N PRO A 84 -6.02 5.70 -25.32
CA PRO A 84 -6.95 5.19 -26.30
C PRO A 84 -8.22 6.04 -26.39
N ASP A 85 -8.74 6.18 -27.62
CA ASP A 85 -10.03 6.85 -27.85
C ASP A 85 -11.20 5.94 -27.41
N GLY A 86 -12.28 6.55 -26.90
CA GLY A 86 -13.52 5.85 -26.59
C GLY A 86 -13.48 5.01 -25.31
N LEU A 87 -12.68 5.40 -24.32
CA LEU A 87 -12.70 4.79 -22.99
C LEU A 87 -14.10 4.87 -22.35
N ASP A 88 -14.45 3.83 -21.59
CA ASP A 88 -15.64 3.86 -20.75
C ASP A 88 -15.52 4.97 -19.68
N ALA A 89 -16.65 5.55 -19.31
CA ALA A 89 -16.69 6.73 -18.43
C ALA A 89 -16.20 6.47 -16.99
N ASP A 90 -16.13 5.20 -16.57
CA ASP A 90 -15.65 4.76 -15.26
C ASP A 90 -14.16 4.39 -15.26
N ILE A 91 -13.47 4.51 -16.39
CA ILE A 91 -12.03 4.28 -16.48
C ILE A 91 -11.27 5.56 -16.17
N VAL A 92 -10.45 5.51 -15.13
CA VAL A 92 -9.49 6.56 -14.75
C VAL A 92 -8.18 6.29 -15.45
N VAL A 93 -7.65 7.28 -16.17
CA VAL A 93 -6.37 7.16 -16.88
C VAL A 93 -5.21 7.46 -15.94
N LEU A 94 -4.23 6.57 -15.89
CA LEU A 94 -2.97 6.69 -15.16
C LEU A 94 -1.82 6.68 -16.17
N GLN A 95 -1.33 7.86 -16.55
CA GLN A 95 -0.26 8.01 -17.53
C GLN A 95 1.10 7.86 -16.86
N GLN A 96 1.90 6.87 -17.25
CA GLN A 96 3.29 6.74 -16.81
C GLN A 96 4.21 7.82 -17.44
N PRO A 97 5.29 8.25 -16.77
CA PRO A 97 5.73 7.75 -15.47
C PRO A 97 4.88 8.32 -14.32
N LEU A 98 4.67 7.51 -13.27
CA LEU A 98 4.04 7.92 -12.03
C LEU A 98 5.17 8.18 -11.00
N ASP A 99 5.67 9.39 -10.96
CA ASP A 99 6.91 9.78 -10.27
C ASP A 99 6.75 10.99 -9.32
N SER A 100 5.53 11.50 -9.20
CA SER A 100 5.17 12.54 -8.22
C SER A 100 3.88 12.16 -7.50
N ILE A 101 3.96 11.13 -6.66
CA ILE A 101 2.80 10.52 -5.99
C ILE A 101 2.53 11.21 -4.65
N TYR A 102 1.26 11.55 -4.40
CA TYR A 102 0.76 11.88 -3.08
C TYR A 102 0.22 10.61 -2.41
N LEU A 103 0.99 10.06 -1.45
CA LEU A 103 0.65 8.84 -0.75
C LEU A 103 -0.04 9.14 0.59
N VAL A 104 -1.30 8.75 0.70
CA VAL A 104 -2.14 8.92 1.90
C VAL A 104 -2.34 7.58 2.62
N SER A 105 -2.45 6.48 1.88
CA SER A 105 -2.56 5.15 2.48
C SER A 105 -1.24 4.70 3.10
N SER A 106 -1.16 4.69 4.42
CA SER A 106 0.08 4.36 5.13
C SER A 106 0.52 2.90 5.02
N SER A 107 -0.41 1.99 4.69
CA SER A 107 -0.12 0.57 4.44
C SER A 107 0.63 0.31 3.14
N VAL A 108 0.68 1.30 2.24
CA VAL A 108 1.28 1.18 0.91
C VAL A 108 2.76 1.56 0.90
N MET A 109 3.19 2.41 1.83
CA MET A 109 4.58 2.90 1.88
C MET A 109 5.61 1.77 1.89
N ASP A 110 5.35 0.73 2.67
CA ASP A 110 6.22 -0.44 2.80
C ASP A 110 6.37 -1.21 1.46
N GLN A 111 5.31 -1.25 0.67
CA GLN A 111 5.32 -1.88 -0.66
C GLN A 111 6.17 -1.08 -1.65
N PHE A 112 6.13 0.26 -1.59
CA PHE A 112 7.01 1.11 -2.39
C PHE A 112 8.47 0.99 -1.97
N VAL A 113 8.76 0.86 -0.68
CA VAL A 113 10.11 0.58 -0.18
C VAL A 113 10.60 -0.77 -0.70
N ALA A 114 9.80 -1.82 -0.60
CA ALA A 114 10.14 -3.16 -1.10
C ALA A 114 10.41 -3.18 -2.62
N LEU A 115 9.68 -2.36 -3.38
CA LEU A 115 9.89 -2.19 -4.82
C LEU A 115 11.09 -1.31 -5.18
N ASP A 116 11.84 -0.73 -4.20
CA ASP A 116 12.86 0.32 -4.40
C ASP A 116 12.30 1.53 -5.17
N ALA A 117 11.03 1.85 -4.95
CA ALA A 117 10.29 2.88 -5.67
C ALA A 117 9.93 4.09 -4.77
N LEU A 118 10.60 4.25 -3.64
CA LEU A 118 10.33 5.33 -2.69
C LEU A 118 10.51 6.73 -3.32
N ASP A 119 11.42 6.86 -4.30
CA ASP A 119 11.66 8.12 -5.02
C ASP A 119 10.47 8.53 -5.92
N SER A 120 9.49 7.66 -6.18
CA SER A 120 8.24 8.00 -6.86
C SER A 120 7.26 8.75 -5.96
N ILE A 121 7.45 8.74 -4.64
CA ILE A 121 6.61 9.41 -3.67
C ILE A 121 7.19 10.79 -3.37
N ALA A 122 6.52 11.84 -3.84
CA ALA A 122 6.91 13.22 -3.55
C ALA A 122 6.22 13.76 -2.28
N LEU A 123 5.01 13.28 -2.00
CA LEU A 123 4.13 13.84 -0.98
C LEU A 123 3.55 12.75 -0.08
N SER A 124 3.37 13.06 1.20
CA SER A 124 2.83 12.14 2.20
C SER A 124 1.62 12.71 2.92
N GLY A 125 0.59 11.89 3.10
CA GLY A 125 -0.56 12.16 3.97
C GLY A 125 -0.27 11.95 5.46
N THR A 126 0.87 11.37 5.79
CA THR A 126 1.33 11.08 7.15
C THR A 126 2.55 11.93 7.47
N LYS A 127 2.60 12.52 8.66
CA LYS A 127 3.77 13.28 9.14
C LYS A 127 4.94 12.36 9.44
N GLN A 128 6.16 12.91 9.46
CA GLN A 128 7.38 12.16 9.73
C GLN A 128 7.32 11.35 11.03
N ASP A 129 6.78 11.93 12.10
CA ASP A 129 6.64 11.29 13.41
C ASP A 129 5.55 10.21 13.47
N GLY A 130 4.66 10.16 12.47
CA GLY A 130 3.63 9.13 12.30
C GLY A 130 4.10 7.91 11.51
N TRP A 131 5.28 7.93 10.90
CA TRP A 131 5.85 6.80 10.23
C TRP A 131 6.63 5.88 11.19
N TYR A 132 6.54 4.59 10.98
CA TYR A 132 7.35 3.54 11.63
C TYR A 132 8.28 2.84 10.64
N ILE A 133 8.29 3.27 9.37
CA ILE A 133 9.17 2.84 8.30
C ILE A 133 10.35 3.83 8.26
N ASP A 134 11.57 3.36 8.53
CA ASP A 134 12.74 4.21 8.68
C ASP A 134 13.15 4.90 7.38
N GLU A 135 12.99 4.23 6.22
CA GLU A 135 13.23 4.79 4.90
C GLU A 135 12.31 5.98 4.63
N ALA A 136 11.03 5.88 4.99
CA ALA A 136 10.07 6.98 4.84
C ALA A 136 10.41 8.16 5.76
N LYS A 137 10.78 7.89 7.03
CA LYS A 137 11.24 8.93 7.96
C LYS A 137 12.47 9.65 7.44
N GLN A 138 13.43 8.89 6.91
CA GLN A 138 14.68 9.46 6.38
C GLN A 138 14.42 10.29 5.13
N ALA A 139 13.59 9.79 4.20
CA ALA A 139 13.20 10.53 3.00
C ALA A 139 12.51 11.86 3.33
N MET A 140 11.66 11.88 4.37
CA MET A 140 11.05 13.12 4.87
C MET A 140 12.05 14.04 5.56
N ALA A 141 12.98 13.49 6.35
CA ALA A 141 14.05 14.28 6.99
C ALA A 141 14.97 14.94 5.95
N ASP A 142 15.25 14.25 4.86
CA ASP A 142 16.08 14.74 3.74
C ASP A 142 15.31 15.71 2.81
N GLY A 143 14.01 15.93 3.05
CA GLY A 143 13.15 16.79 2.23
C GLY A 143 12.78 16.20 0.86
N LYS A 144 12.99 14.90 0.66
CA LYS A 144 12.58 14.18 -0.56
C LYS A 144 11.06 13.96 -0.59
N ILE A 145 10.47 13.68 0.57
CA ILE A 145 9.02 13.54 0.75
C ILE A 145 8.52 14.67 1.64
N THR A 146 7.50 15.39 1.19
CA THR A 146 6.90 16.50 1.94
C THR A 146 5.53 16.10 2.48
N TYR A 147 5.22 16.48 3.73
CA TYR A 147 3.87 16.33 4.25
C TYR A 147 2.91 17.30 3.57
N ALA A 148 1.86 16.79 2.94
CA ALA A 148 0.87 17.57 2.19
C ALA A 148 -0.57 17.43 2.74
N GLY A 149 -0.71 17.23 4.04
CA GLY A 149 -2.02 17.08 4.69
C GLY A 149 -2.51 15.63 4.69
N LYS A 150 -3.58 15.37 5.45
CA LYS A 150 -4.21 14.03 5.57
C LYS A 150 -5.39 13.91 4.61
N TYR A 151 -5.92 12.68 4.41
CA TYR A 151 -7.06 12.37 3.54
C TYR A 151 -8.24 13.36 3.62
N SER A 152 -8.55 13.92 4.81
CA SER A 152 -9.71 14.81 5.04
C SER A 152 -9.35 16.31 5.01
N ALA A 153 -8.07 16.64 4.85
CA ALA A 153 -7.59 18.03 4.81
C ALA A 153 -6.24 18.11 4.10
N PRO A 154 -6.18 17.80 2.78
CA PRO A 154 -4.96 17.91 2.01
C PRO A 154 -4.59 19.38 1.75
N ASP A 155 -3.31 19.63 1.58
CA ASP A 155 -2.78 20.93 1.13
C ASP A 155 -2.74 20.94 -0.40
N TYR A 156 -3.83 21.37 -1.01
CA TYR A 156 -3.97 21.40 -2.46
C TYR A 156 -2.93 22.25 -3.17
N GLU A 157 -2.44 23.34 -2.52
CA GLU A 157 -1.42 24.20 -3.10
C GLU A 157 -0.08 23.46 -3.18
N THR A 158 0.33 22.79 -2.11
CA THR A 158 1.52 21.96 -2.08
C THR A 158 1.42 20.81 -3.08
N ILE A 159 0.26 20.12 -3.14
CA ILE A 159 0.04 18.98 -4.04
C ILE A 159 0.12 19.41 -5.51
N TYR A 160 -0.54 20.51 -5.86
CA TYR A 160 -0.52 21.04 -7.23
C TYR A 160 0.87 21.56 -7.63
N SER A 161 1.57 22.24 -6.71
CA SER A 161 2.89 22.80 -6.96
C SER A 161 4.00 21.74 -7.11
N ALA A 162 3.76 20.53 -6.63
CA ALA A 162 4.64 19.39 -6.79
C ALA A 162 4.41 18.62 -8.11
N ASP A 163 3.56 19.15 -9.00
CA ASP A 163 3.15 18.45 -10.22
C ASP A 163 2.66 17.01 -9.96
N CYS A 164 1.89 16.84 -8.85
CA CYS A 164 1.39 15.53 -8.42
C CYS A 164 0.60 14.86 -9.56
N ASN A 165 0.99 13.64 -9.92
CA ASN A 165 0.40 12.91 -11.04
C ASN A 165 -0.39 11.66 -10.63
N LEU A 166 -0.44 11.34 -9.32
CA LEU A 166 -1.30 10.31 -8.75
C LEU A 166 -1.49 10.56 -7.24
N ALA A 167 -2.73 10.51 -6.76
CA ALA A 167 -3.03 10.42 -5.34
C ALA A 167 -3.42 8.97 -4.99
N ILE A 168 -2.70 8.33 -4.06
CA ILE A 168 -3.04 7.01 -3.54
C ILE A 168 -3.70 7.21 -2.19
N GLU A 169 -5.02 7.09 -2.17
CA GLU A 169 -5.87 7.28 -1.00
C GLU A 169 -6.27 5.95 -0.37
N ASN A 170 -6.63 5.98 0.90
CA ASN A 170 -7.29 4.86 1.55
C ASN A 170 -8.82 5.05 1.54
N THR A 171 -9.58 4.03 1.94
CA THR A 171 -11.04 4.05 1.93
C THR A 171 -11.69 5.08 2.85
N MET A 172 -10.91 5.73 3.73
CA MET A 172 -11.42 6.85 4.54
C MET A 172 -11.81 8.06 3.68
N ILE A 173 -11.30 8.16 2.44
CA ILE A 173 -11.67 9.20 1.48
C ILE A 173 -13.17 9.21 1.17
N TYR A 174 -13.85 8.06 1.29
CA TYR A 174 -15.32 7.97 1.08
C TYR A 174 -16.13 8.73 2.14
N HIS A 175 -15.52 9.10 3.28
CA HIS A 175 -16.14 9.96 4.28
C HIS A 175 -15.99 11.46 3.97
N THR A 176 -15.15 11.79 2.99
CA THR A 176 -14.89 13.16 2.52
C THR A 176 -14.84 13.19 0.98
N PRO A 177 -15.93 12.82 0.29
CA PRO A 177 -15.94 12.70 -1.17
C PRO A 177 -15.56 14.00 -1.88
N GLU A 178 -15.81 15.15 -1.26
CA GLU A 178 -15.43 16.46 -1.75
C GLU A 178 -13.91 16.63 -1.92
N VAL A 179 -13.10 15.90 -1.16
CA VAL A 179 -11.63 15.91 -1.28
C VAL A 179 -11.23 15.18 -2.57
N LYS A 180 -11.78 13.99 -2.81
CA LYS A 180 -11.56 13.24 -4.04
C LYS A 180 -11.93 14.07 -5.26
N GLU A 181 -13.15 14.64 -5.27
CA GLU A 181 -13.62 15.52 -6.36
C GLU A 181 -12.70 16.73 -6.58
N GLN A 182 -12.13 17.31 -5.52
CA GLN A 182 -11.25 18.46 -5.66
C GLN A 182 -9.89 18.08 -6.26
N LEU A 183 -9.31 16.94 -5.89
CA LEU A 183 -8.09 16.42 -6.50
C LEU A 183 -8.31 16.14 -8.00
N GLU A 184 -9.42 15.49 -8.35
CA GLU A 184 -9.79 15.19 -9.75
C GLU A 184 -10.02 16.48 -10.56
N LYS A 185 -10.63 17.53 -9.99
CA LYS A 185 -10.77 18.84 -10.62
C LYS A 185 -9.44 19.54 -10.88
N LEU A 186 -8.41 19.24 -10.09
CA LEU A 186 -7.04 19.71 -10.32
C LEU A 186 -6.30 18.87 -11.37
N GLY A 187 -6.95 17.84 -11.95
CA GLY A 187 -6.36 16.94 -12.93
C GLY A 187 -5.51 15.84 -12.32
N ILE A 188 -5.62 15.60 -11.01
CA ILE A 188 -4.88 14.58 -10.29
C ILE A 188 -5.77 13.34 -10.17
N PRO A 189 -5.43 12.22 -10.83
CA PRO A 189 -6.17 10.98 -10.68
C PRO A 189 -6.05 10.46 -9.25
N VAL A 190 -7.16 9.90 -8.74
CA VAL A 190 -7.21 9.33 -7.38
C VAL A 190 -7.40 7.83 -7.45
N PHE A 191 -6.40 7.10 -7.00
CA PHE A 191 -6.44 5.66 -6.82
C PHE A 191 -6.83 5.34 -5.37
N VAL A 192 -7.94 4.64 -5.17
CA VAL A 192 -8.38 4.25 -3.82
C VAL A 192 -7.93 2.83 -3.53
N GLU A 193 -6.99 2.72 -2.61
CA GLU A 193 -6.40 1.46 -2.16
C GLU A 193 -7.41 0.70 -1.27
N ARG A 194 -7.63 -0.58 -1.54
CA ARG A 194 -8.60 -1.42 -0.83
C ARG A 194 -8.03 -2.70 -0.24
N SER A 195 -6.72 -2.80 -0.09
CA SER A 195 -6.08 -3.97 0.52
C SER A 195 -6.60 -4.28 1.93
N SER A 196 -7.10 -3.25 2.63
CA SER A 196 -7.71 -3.42 3.96
C SER A 196 -9.02 -4.22 3.96
N TYR A 197 -9.62 -4.46 2.78
CA TYR A 197 -10.81 -5.28 2.60
C TYR A 197 -10.49 -6.72 2.14
N GLU A 198 -9.21 -7.01 1.90
CA GLU A 198 -8.81 -8.41 1.63
C GLU A 198 -9.08 -9.28 2.85
N PRO A 199 -9.79 -10.39 2.68
CA PRO A 199 -10.06 -11.31 3.79
C PRO A 199 -8.82 -12.11 4.18
N HIS A 200 -7.89 -12.33 3.22
CA HIS A 200 -6.68 -13.09 3.39
C HIS A 200 -5.47 -12.16 3.63
N ALA A 201 -4.67 -12.45 4.65
CA ALA A 201 -3.49 -11.64 4.98
C ALA A 201 -2.50 -11.56 3.81
N LEU A 202 -2.25 -12.70 3.14
CA LEU A 202 -1.37 -12.74 1.97
C LEU A 202 -1.99 -12.01 0.77
N GLY A 203 -3.33 -11.94 0.65
CA GLY A 203 -4.00 -11.12 -0.36
C GLY A 203 -3.69 -9.64 -0.19
N ARG A 204 -3.59 -9.14 1.06
CA ARG A 204 -3.14 -7.76 1.31
C ARG A 204 -1.72 -7.51 0.82
N MET A 205 -0.82 -8.47 1.05
CA MET A 205 0.57 -8.41 0.56
C MET A 205 0.62 -8.47 -0.97
N GLU A 206 -0.26 -9.26 -1.58
CA GLU A 206 -0.33 -9.45 -3.03
C GLU A 206 -0.67 -8.17 -3.80
N TRP A 207 -1.20 -7.13 -3.13
CA TRP A 207 -1.38 -5.79 -3.71
C TRP A 207 -0.07 -5.16 -4.22
N ILE A 208 1.10 -5.68 -3.83
CA ILE A 208 2.38 -5.27 -4.43
C ILE A 208 2.37 -5.44 -5.95
N LYS A 209 1.60 -6.40 -6.49
CA LYS A 209 1.44 -6.60 -7.94
C LYS A 209 0.75 -5.42 -8.61
N VAL A 210 -0.23 -4.78 -7.94
CA VAL A 210 -0.85 -3.52 -8.39
C VAL A 210 0.20 -2.41 -8.52
N TYR A 211 1.05 -2.24 -7.50
CA TYR A 211 2.08 -1.20 -7.52
C TYR A 211 3.19 -1.54 -8.51
N GLY A 212 3.50 -2.83 -8.71
CA GLY A 212 4.37 -3.29 -9.79
C GLY A 212 3.87 -2.84 -11.16
N THR A 213 2.58 -3.01 -11.42
CA THR A 213 1.92 -2.56 -12.67
C THR A 213 1.93 -1.04 -12.81
N LEU A 214 1.58 -0.30 -11.75
CA LEU A 214 1.60 1.18 -11.76
C LEU A 214 2.98 1.74 -12.10
N LEU A 215 4.04 1.09 -11.60
CA LEU A 215 5.43 1.56 -11.70
C LEU A 215 6.24 0.87 -12.81
N GLY A 216 5.65 -0.10 -13.54
CA GLY A 216 6.33 -0.84 -14.60
C GLY A 216 7.44 -1.77 -14.09
N CYS A 217 7.28 -2.35 -12.89
CA CYS A 217 8.23 -3.28 -12.27
C CYS A 217 7.56 -4.59 -11.80
N GLU A 218 6.70 -5.14 -12.64
CA GLU A 218 5.84 -6.29 -12.36
C GLU A 218 6.63 -7.55 -12.00
N ASP A 219 7.69 -7.88 -12.76
CA ASP A 219 8.56 -9.03 -12.46
C ASP A 219 9.15 -8.98 -11.05
N LYS A 220 9.50 -7.75 -10.59
CA LYS A 220 10.02 -7.55 -9.25
C LYS A 220 8.94 -7.76 -8.20
N ALA A 221 7.74 -7.22 -8.43
CA ALA A 221 6.60 -7.38 -7.53
C ALA A 221 6.21 -8.84 -7.36
N GLU A 222 6.12 -9.58 -8.47
CA GLU A 222 5.83 -11.00 -8.49
C GLU A 222 6.85 -11.81 -7.68
N LYS A 223 8.14 -11.56 -7.97
CA LYS A 223 9.22 -12.24 -7.25
C LYS A 223 9.20 -11.96 -5.76
N LEU A 224 9.01 -10.70 -5.35
CA LEU A 224 8.95 -10.33 -3.93
C LEU A 224 7.79 -11.01 -3.22
N PHE A 225 6.62 -11.05 -3.84
CA PHE A 225 5.46 -11.73 -3.29
C PHE A 225 5.72 -13.24 -3.15
N ALA A 226 6.21 -13.89 -4.20
CA ALA A 226 6.53 -15.31 -4.16
C ALA A 226 7.58 -15.66 -3.09
N ASP A 227 8.67 -14.87 -2.99
CA ASP A 227 9.71 -15.07 -1.96
C ASP A 227 9.13 -14.98 -0.54
N LYS A 228 8.16 -14.09 -0.29
CA LYS A 228 7.49 -13.93 1.00
C LYS A 228 6.57 -15.11 1.33
N VAL A 229 5.78 -15.57 0.37
CA VAL A 229 4.91 -16.75 0.51
C VAL A 229 5.76 -17.99 0.79
N ASP A 230 6.83 -18.21 0.01
CA ASP A 230 7.77 -19.33 0.20
C ASP A 230 8.39 -19.29 1.60
N GLY A 231 8.64 -18.09 2.13
CA GLY A 231 9.21 -17.90 3.46
C GLY A 231 8.37 -18.46 4.60
N ILE A 232 7.05 -18.66 4.42
CA ILE A 232 6.14 -19.17 5.47
C ILE A 232 5.51 -20.52 5.14
N VAL A 233 5.85 -21.14 4.03
CA VAL A 233 5.29 -22.47 3.63
C VAL A 233 5.45 -23.50 4.74
N ASP A 234 6.59 -23.48 5.46
CA ASP A 234 6.86 -24.37 6.58
C ASP A 234 5.86 -24.16 7.74
N ILE A 235 5.36 -22.96 7.95
CA ILE A 235 4.34 -22.65 8.97
C ILE A 235 2.97 -23.07 8.51
N LEU A 236 2.61 -22.73 7.27
CA LEU A 236 1.29 -23.06 6.69
C LEU A 236 1.03 -24.56 6.66
N GLN A 237 2.09 -25.39 6.61
CA GLN A 237 1.98 -26.86 6.58
C GLN A 237 2.00 -27.49 7.98
N LYS A 238 2.23 -26.73 9.06
CA LYS A 238 2.23 -27.27 10.42
C LYS A 238 0.80 -27.56 10.89
N PRO A 239 0.61 -28.64 11.67
CA PRO A 239 -0.68 -28.88 12.28
C PRO A 239 -1.04 -27.76 13.26
N ALA A 240 -2.32 -27.41 13.34
CA ALA A 240 -2.82 -26.43 14.27
C ALA A 240 -2.49 -26.82 15.72
N ALA A 241 -1.96 -25.89 16.51
CA ALA A 241 -1.68 -26.08 17.91
C ALA A 241 -2.97 -26.10 18.77
N GLY A 242 -4.07 -25.64 18.19
CA GLY A 242 -5.40 -25.64 18.83
C GLY A 242 -5.56 -24.65 19.98
N LYS A 243 -4.57 -23.78 20.23
CA LYS A 243 -4.70 -22.72 21.23
C LYS A 243 -5.61 -21.60 20.73
N THR A 244 -6.43 -21.10 21.66
CA THR A 244 -7.28 -19.95 21.41
C THR A 244 -6.54 -18.63 21.65
N VAL A 245 -6.76 -17.66 20.77
CA VAL A 245 -6.07 -16.36 20.78
C VAL A 245 -7.11 -15.24 20.85
N SER A 246 -6.96 -14.30 21.79
CA SER A 246 -7.66 -13.03 21.80
C SER A 246 -6.74 -11.92 21.27
N PHE A 247 -7.26 -11.10 20.33
CA PHE A 247 -6.57 -9.94 19.78
C PHE A 247 -7.47 -8.72 19.93
N PHE A 248 -7.02 -7.70 20.67
CA PHE A 248 -7.85 -6.54 21.02
C PHE A 248 -7.02 -5.34 21.45
N TYR A 249 -7.67 -4.18 21.55
CA TYR A 249 -7.21 -3.05 22.35
C TYR A 249 -8.37 -2.46 23.16
N ILE A 250 -8.06 -1.67 24.21
CA ILE A 250 -9.06 -0.99 25.01
C ILE A 250 -9.18 0.46 24.51
N THR A 251 -10.39 0.84 24.11
CA THR A 251 -10.72 2.17 23.61
C THR A 251 -10.71 3.21 24.76
N SER A 252 -10.63 4.50 24.44
CA SER A 252 -10.62 5.58 25.44
C SER A 252 -11.88 5.63 26.34
N ASN A 253 -12.99 5.00 25.90
CA ASN A 253 -14.22 4.88 26.69
C ASN A 253 -14.31 3.52 27.45
N GLY A 254 -13.22 2.76 27.50
CA GLY A 254 -13.11 1.51 28.27
C GLY A 254 -13.74 0.28 27.62
N ALA A 255 -14.18 0.34 26.36
CA ALA A 255 -14.65 -0.83 25.62
C ALA A 255 -13.49 -1.61 25.00
N ALA A 256 -13.63 -2.93 24.89
CA ALA A 256 -12.69 -3.73 24.11
C ALA A 256 -13.06 -3.64 22.62
N ASN A 257 -12.10 -3.21 21.79
CA ASN A 257 -12.21 -3.31 20.34
C ASN A 257 -11.59 -4.63 19.89
N VAL A 258 -12.39 -5.48 19.26
CA VAL A 258 -12.00 -6.80 18.77
C VAL A 258 -12.21 -6.89 17.27
N ARG A 259 -11.55 -7.84 16.62
CA ARG A 259 -11.71 -8.11 15.19
C ARG A 259 -12.95 -8.97 14.93
N LYS A 260 -13.56 -8.79 13.76
CA LYS A 260 -14.54 -9.76 13.27
C LYS A 260 -13.86 -11.03 12.79
N SER A 261 -14.61 -12.12 12.69
CA SER A 261 -14.11 -13.40 12.18
C SER A 261 -13.61 -13.35 10.74
N THR A 262 -14.09 -12.38 9.95
CA THR A 262 -13.71 -12.15 8.54
C THR A 262 -12.55 -11.18 8.37
N ASP A 263 -11.95 -10.68 9.46
CA ASP A 263 -10.80 -9.77 9.41
C ASP A 263 -9.51 -10.57 9.18
N TYR A 264 -8.59 -10.00 8.39
CA TYR A 264 -7.31 -10.65 8.07
C TYR A 264 -6.44 -11.01 9.30
N ILE A 265 -6.60 -10.32 10.44
CA ILE A 265 -5.92 -10.69 11.70
C ILE A 265 -6.46 -12.03 12.23
N ALA A 266 -7.77 -12.23 12.17
CA ALA A 266 -8.37 -13.51 12.57
C ALA A 266 -7.87 -14.65 11.66
N GLU A 267 -7.74 -14.38 10.39
CA GLU A 267 -7.20 -15.30 9.40
C GLU A 267 -5.71 -15.58 9.65
N MET A 268 -4.87 -14.55 9.92
CA MET A 268 -3.46 -14.75 10.29
C MET A 268 -3.27 -15.63 11.53
N ILE A 269 -4.13 -15.48 12.54
CA ILE A 269 -4.11 -16.36 13.73
C ILE A 269 -4.37 -17.82 13.30
N SER A 270 -5.29 -18.03 12.35
CA SER A 270 -5.57 -19.36 11.79
C SER A 270 -4.40 -19.92 11.00
N LEU A 271 -3.79 -19.13 10.11
CA LEU A 271 -2.59 -19.49 9.35
C LEU A 271 -1.41 -19.85 10.28
N ALA A 272 -1.29 -19.16 11.40
CA ALA A 272 -0.29 -19.43 12.43
C ALA A 272 -0.59 -20.69 13.26
N GLY A 273 -1.70 -21.41 13.00
CA GLY A 273 -2.09 -22.64 13.71
C GLY A 273 -2.86 -22.40 15.00
N GLY A 274 -3.34 -21.19 15.27
CA GLY A 274 -4.23 -20.86 16.39
C GLY A 274 -5.71 -20.90 16.03
N LYS A 275 -6.54 -20.57 17.00
CA LYS A 275 -7.95 -20.33 16.81
C LYS A 275 -8.33 -18.97 17.39
N TYR A 276 -8.84 -18.07 16.56
CA TYR A 276 -9.33 -16.78 17.05
C TYR A 276 -10.53 -16.98 17.97
N ILE A 277 -10.54 -16.33 19.15
CA ILE A 277 -11.55 -16.60 20.18
C ILE A 277 -12.96 -16.15 19.77
N PHE A 278 -13.05 -15.17 18.85
CA PHE A 278 -14.29 -14.65 18.30
C PHE A 278 -14.47 -15.08 16.84
N ASP A 279 -14.27 -16.36 16.55
CA ASP A 279 -14.31 -16.95 15.20
C ASP A 279 -15.71 -16.98 14.55
N ASP A 280 -16.75 -16.67 15.31
CA ASP A 280 -18.14 -16.53 14.86
C ASP A 280 -18.67 -15.08 14.92
N LEU A 281 -17.82 -14.12 15.33
CA LEU A 281 -18.25 -12.72 15.48
C LEU A 281 -18.41 -12.05 14.13
N THR A 282 -19.67 -11.78 13.78
CA THR A 282 -20.06 -11.02 12.58
C THR A 282 -21.11 -9.97 12.95
N ASP A 283 -21.22 -8.94 12.14
CA ASP A 283 -22.34 -8.00 12.14
C ASP A 283 -22.58 -7.46 10.71
N ASP A 284 -23.67 -6.75 10.49
CA ASP A 284 -24.07 -6.22 9.18
C ASP A 284 -23.31 -4.93 8.79
N THR A 285 -22.33 -4.49 9.59
CA THR A 285 -21.56 -3.27 9.27
C THR A 285 -20.38 -3.60 8.38
N ALA A 286 -19.97 -2.64 7.53
CA ALA A 286 -18.77 -2.76 6.70
C ALA A 286 -17.45 -2.66 7.50
N LYS A 287 -17.51 -2.45 8.83
CA LYS A 287 -16.31 -2.33 9.67
C LYS A 287 -15.72 -3.70 9.94
N SER A 288 -14.40 -3.79 9.99
CA SER A 288 -13.65 -5.01 10.34
C SER A 288 -13.58 -5.29 11.86
N THR A 289 -14.09 -4.37 12.69
CA THR A 289 -13.98 -4.44 14.15
C THR A 289 -15.32 -4.17 14.83
N VAL A 290 -15.45 -4.68 16.06
CA VAL A 290 -16.59 -4.45 16.96
C VAL A 290 -16.07 -3.93 18.30
N ASN A 291 -16.75 -2.88 18.82
CA ASN A 291 -16.54 -2.44 20.20
C ASN A 291 -17.52 -3.17 21.09
N MET A 292 -17.03 -3.93 22.07
CA MET A 292 -17.85 -4.62 23.06
C MET A 292 -17.54 -4.14 24.47
N GLN A 293 -18.56 -4.16 25.33
CA GLN A 293 -18.38 -3.84 26.74
C GLN A 293 -17.46 -4.87 27.41
N MET A 294 -16.71 -4.46 28.42
CA MET A 294 -15.70 -5.31 29.07
C MET A 294 -16.28 -6.59 29.67
N GLU A 295 -17.54 -6.56 30.14
CA GLU A 295 -18.22 -7.75 30.64
C GLU A 295 -18.49 -8.78 29.52
N SER A 296 -18.85 -8.31 28.34
CA SER A 296 -19.05 -9.17 27.16
C SER A 296 -17.71 -9.73 26.67
N PHE A 297 -16.68 -8.89 26.64
CA PHE A 297 -15.32 -9.31 26.30
C PHE A 297 -14.81 -10.36 27.29
N TYR A 298 -15.02 -10.14 28.60
CA TYR A 298 -14.68 -11.10 29.63
C TYR A 298 -15.40 -12.43 29.41
N ALA A 299 -16.72 -12.40 29.19
CA ALA A 299 -17.50 -13.62 28.98
C ALA A 299 -17.02 -14.43 27.77
N GLY A 300 -16.62 -13.74 26.68
CA GLY A 300 -16.19 -14.39 25.44
C GLY A 300 -14.69 -14.78 25.41
N ALA A 301 -13.81 -14.05 26.08
CA ALA A 301 -12.37 -14.18 25.89
C ALA A 301 -11.56 -14.58 27.14
N LYS A 302 -12.17 -14.68 28.33
CA LYS A 302 -11.44 -14.97 29.59
C LYS A 302 -10.67 -16.30 29.58
N ASP A 303 -11.12 -17.25 28.78
CA ASP A 303 -10.54 -18.59 28.70
C ASP A 303 -9.54 -18.72 27.53
N ALA A 304 -9.22 -17.63 26.79
CA ALA A 304 -8.21 -17.65 25.74
C ALA A 304 -6.83 -18.06 26.28
N ASP A 305 -6.13 -18.91 25.52
CA ASP A 305 -4.79 -19.41 25.87
C ASP A 305 -3.71 -18.35 25.70
N VAL A 306 -3.89 -17.48 24.69
CA VAL A 306 -2.97 -16.40 24.31
C VAL A 306 -3.75 -15.10 24.26
N MET A 307 -3.16 -14.05 24.80
CA MET A 307 -3.70 -12.69 24.71
C MET A 307 -2.71 -11.79 23.98
N ILE A 308 -3.15 -11.11 22.93
CA ILE A 308 -2.35 -10.16 22.15
C ILE A 308 -3.03 -8.80 22.22
N TYR A 309 -2.35 -7.83 22.80
CA TYR A 309 -2.78 -6.43 22.84
C TYR A 309 -2.31 -5.70 21.59
N ASN A 310 -3.22 -5.03 20.91
CA ASN A 310 -2.94 -4.27 19.70
C ASN A 310 -2.51 -2.83 20.06
N ALA A 311 -1.23 -2.53 19.99
CA ALA A 311 -0.66 -1.22 20.28
C ALA A 311 -0.79 -0.20 19.16
N THR A 312 -1.13 -0.61 17.94
CA THR A 312 -1.15 0.29 16.76
C THR A 312 -2.12 1.47 16.89
N ILE A 313 -3.25 1.25 17.57
CA ILE A 313 -4.31 2.26 17.75
C ILE A 313 -4.17 2.99 19.08
N ASP A 314 -3.60 2.31 20.07
CA ASP A 314 -3.42 2.82 21.44
C ASP A 314 -1.93 2.92 21.79
N SER A 315 -1.59 3.13 23.06
CA SER A 315 -0.19 3.12 23.54
C SER A 315 0.38 1.71 23.51
N GLU A 316 1.64 1.61 23.13
CA GLU A 316 2.42 0.39 23.32
C GLU A 316 2.61 0.11 24.83
N LEU A 317 2.36 -1.12 25.21
CA LEU A 317 2.49 -1.57 26.58
C LEU A 317 3.78 -2.39 26.73
N GLN A 318 4.51 -2.18 27.82
CA GLN A 318 5.75 -2.89 28.12
C GLN A 318 5.57 -3.89 29.27
N THR A 319 4.58 -3.64 30.14
CA THR A 319 4.37 -4.45 31.36
C THR A 319 2.92 -4.89 31.49
N LEU A 320 2.74 -5.98 32.20
CA LEU A 320 1.42 -6.49 32.56
C LEU A 320 0.64 -5.49 33.42
N ASP A 321 1.32 -4.76 34.32
CA ASP A 321 0.68 -3.73 35.15
C ASP A 321 0.04 -2.63 34.29
N GLN A 322 0.72 -2.18 33.24
CA GLN A 322 0.14 -1.19 32.30
C GLN A 322 -1.13 -1.71 31.60
N LEU A 323 -1.19 -3.00 31.29
CA LEU A 323 -2.41 -3.61 30.75
C LEU A 323 -3.53 -3.64 31.81
N LEU A 324 -3.22 -4.00 33.05
CA LEU A 324 -4.18 -4.07 34.15
C LEU A 324 -4.67 -2.69 34.60
N GLU A 325 -3.88 -1.63 34.40
CA GLU A 325 -4.31 -0.24 34.58
C GLU A 325 -5.42 0.15 33.61
N LYS A 326 -5.44 -0.40 32.38
CA LYS A 326 -6.52 -0.17 31.42
C LYS A 326 -7.83 -0.84 31.84
N SER A 327 -7.74 -2.02 32.43
CA SER A 327 -8.89 -2.71 33.04
C SER A 327 -8.42 -3.79 34.01
N SER A 328 -8.76 -3.61 35.28
CA SER A 328 -8.44 -4.61 36.33
C SER A 328 -9.14 -5.94 36.14
N LEU A 329 -10.23 -6.00 35.34
CA LEU A 329 -10.96 -7.23 35.00
C LEU A 329 -10.05 -8.23 34.25
N LEU A 330 -9.04 -7.74 33.52
CA LEU A 330 -8.10 -8.58 32.78
C LEU A 330 -7.27 -9.48 33.67
N ALA A 331 -7.10 -9.18 34.97
CA ALA A 331 -6.38 -10.02 35.93
C ALA A 331 -6.99 -11.43 36.06
N ASP A 332 -8.29 -11.57 35.75
CA ASP A 332 -9.00 -12.86 35.85
C ASP A 332 -8.89 -13.74 34.59
N PHE A 333 -8.31 -13.22 33.50
CA PHE A 333 -8.13 -13.97 32.27
C PHE A 333 -7.08 -15.08 32.41
N LYS A 334 -7.33 -16.21 31.74
CA LYS A 334 -6.42 -17.36 31.73
C LYS A 334 -5.02 -16.97 31.23
N ALA A 335 -4.92 -16.26 30.11
CA ALA A 335 -3.64 -15.84 29.54
C ALA A 335 -2.83 -14.97 30.52
N VAL A 336 -3.48 -14.08 31.27
CA VAL A 336 -2.83 -13.28 32.32
C VAL A 336 -2.31 -14.15 33.45
N LYS A 337 -3.13 -15.06 33.95
CA LYS A 337 -2.76 -16.00 35.04
C LYS A 337 -1.62 -16.95 34.66
N THR A 338 -1.51 -17.28 33.34
CA THR A 338 -0.44 -18.17 32.84
C THR A 338 0.76 -17.40 32.28
N GLY A 339 0.72 -16.06 32.29
CA GLY A 339 1.79 -15.22 31.76
C GLY A 339 1.96 -15.32 30.23
N ASN A 340 0.87 -15.61 29.49
CA ASN A 340 0.88 -15.71 28.04
C ASN A 340 0.20 -14.48 27.40
N VAL A 341 0.78 -13.31 27.69
CA VAL A 341 0.28 -12.00 27.28
C VAL A 341 1.35 -11.27 26.50
N TRP A 342 0.95 -10.78 25.32
CA TRP A 342 1.82 -10.18 24.31
C TRP A 342 1.27 -8.82 23.87
N CYS A 343 2.14 -7.96 23.36
CA CYS A 343 1.79 -6.67 22.79
C CYS A 343 2.38 -6.57 21.38
N THR A 344 1.64 -5.99 20.45
CA THR A 344 2.17 -5.72 19.11
C THR A 344 3.09 -4.50 19.13
N GLU A 345 4.06 -4.46 18.21
CA GLU A 345 4.76 -3.25 17.88
C GLU A 345 3.81 -2.25 17.20
N LYS A 346 4.21 -0.98 17.14
CA LYS A 346 3.41 0.12 16.57
C LYS A 346 3.27 0.08 15.05
N ASN A 347 4.20 -0.56 14.36
CA ASN A 347 4.31 -0.57 12.91
C ASN A 347 3.40 -1.58 12.20
N LEU A 348 2.67 -2.42 12.91
CA LEU A 348 1.88 -3.54 12.36
C LEU A 348 1.04 -3.14 11.13
N TYR A 349 0.38 -1.98 11.12
CA TYR A 349 -0.46 -1.56 9.99
C TYR A 349 0.31 -0.86 8.87
N GLN A 350 1.59 -0.58 9.07
CA GLN A 350 2.47 -0.01 8.05
C GLN A 350 3.39 -1.05 7.42
N SER A 351 3.47 -2.26 7.97
CA SER A 351 4.37 -3.34 7.55
C SER A 351 3.63 -4.39 6.74
N THR A 352 3.02 -3.98 5.62
CA THR A 352 2.21 -4.88 4.78
C THR A 352 3.06 -5.96 4.12
N MET A 353 4.31 -5.64 3.77
CA MET A 353 5.24 -6.61 3.18
C MET A 353 5.89 -7.53 4.21
N GLU A 354 5.59 -7.34 5.49
CA GLU A 354 6.12 -8.16 6.59
C GLU A 354 5.03 -9.00 7.30
N LEU A 355 3.88 -9.19 6.64
CA LEU A 355 2.79 -10.03 7.18
C LEU A 355 3.20 -11.51 7.32
N ASP A 356 4.14 -11.98 6.50
CA ASP A 356 4.78 -13.29 6.64
C ASP A 356 5.50 -13.42 7.98
N GLU A 357 6.29 -12.44 8.38
CA GLU A 357 6.98 -12.41 9.67
C GLU A 357 6.00 -12.29 10.85
N LEU A 358 4.92 -11.53 10.69
CA LEU A 358 3.89 -11.44 11.71
C LEU A 358 3.14 -12.78 11.91
N ILE A 359 2.85 -13.51 10.82
CA ILE A 359 2.30 -14.88 10.89
C ILE A 359 3.31 -15.79 11.63
N ARG A 360 4.61 -15.65 11.38
CA ARG A 360 5.67 -16.36 12.08
C ARG A 360 5.70 -16.04 13.57
N ASP A 361 5.56 -14.77 13.93
CA ASP A 361 5.48 -14.34 15.33
C ASP A 361 4.26 -14.90 16.03
N PHE A 362 3.08 -14.85 15.38
CA PHE A 362 1.86 -15.47 15.90
C PHE A 362 2.06 -16.98 16.12
N HIS A 363 2.67 -17.67 15.14
CA HIS A 363 2.98 -19.08 15.27
C HIS A 363 3.90 -19.33 16.47
N THR A 364 4.94 -18.52 16.65
CA THR A 364 5.91 -18.65 17.75
C THR A 364 5.21 -18.55 19.11
N VAL A 365 4.34 -17.56 19.33
CA VAL A 365 3.64 -17.40 20.61
C VAL A 365 2.55 -18.44 20.83
N ILE A 366 1.92 -18.94 19.76
CA ILE A 366 0.90 -19.99 19.82
C ILE A 366 1.54 -21.35 20.11
N ALA A 367 2.71 -21.64 19.55
CA ALA A 367 3.42 -22.91 19.70
C ALA A 367 4.37 -22.96 20.92
N ASP A 368 4.39 -21.94 21.79
CA ASP A 368 5.35 -21.78 22.89
C ASP A 368 6.83 -21.82 22.42
N GLY A 369 7.09 -21.21 21.26
CA GLY A 369 8.43 -21.09 20.69
C GLY A 369 9.34 -20.10 21.44
N ASP A 370 10.52 -19.85 20.89
CA ASP A 370 11.50 -18.94 21.48
C ASP A 370 11.10 -17.46 21.27
N PRO A 371 10.77 -16.72 22.35
CA PRO A 371 10.39 -15.31 22.23
C PRO A 371 11.51 -14.40 21.71
N SER A 372 12.77 -14.82 21.76
CA SER A 372 13.89 -14.01 21.26
C SER A 372 13.91 -13.86 19.74
N THR A 373 13.10 -14.62 19.02
CA THR A 373 12.97 -14.56 17.56
C THR A 373 11.89 -13.59 17.08
N LEU A 374 11.06 -13.06 17.98
CA LEU A 374 9.94 -12.18 17.65
C LEU A 374 10.43 -10.83 17.12
N LYS A 375 9.74 -10.31 16.12
CA LYS A 375 10.01 -9.02 15.48
C LYS A 375 8.89 -8.00 15.71
N TYR A 376 7.64 -8.46 15.73
CA TYR A 376 6.43 -7.62 15.78
C TYR A 376 5.61 -7.82 17.05
N LEU A 377 6.03 -8.73 17.91
CA LEU A 377 5.44 -8.99 19.21
C LEU A 377 6.49 -8.98 20.30
N HIS A 378 6.12 -8.46 21.47
CA HIS A 378 6.90 -8.63 22.69
C HIS A 378 6.03 -9.08 23.85
N LYS A 379 6.64 -9.76 24.82
CA LYS A 379 5.95 -10.29 25.99
C LYS A 379 5.73 -9.18 27.01
N LEU A 380 4.52 -9.07 27.57
CA LEU A 380 4.28 -8.25 28.75
C LEU A 380 4.75 -8.96 30.01
N SER A 381 5.68 -8.36 30.75
CA SER A 381 6.30 -8.93 31.93
C SER A 381 6.02 -8.14 33.22
#